data_4f8f8434e50760072507982f88c9cbee
#
_entry.id   4f8f8434e50760072507982f88c9cbee
#
_cell.length_a   1.000
_cell.length_b   1.000
_cell.length_c   1.000
_cell.angle_alpha   90.00
_cell.angle_beta   90.00
_cell.angle_gamma   90.00
#
_symmetry.space_group_name_H-M   'P 1'
#
loop_
_entity.id
_entity.type
_entity.pdbx_description
1 polymer ?
#
loop_
_entity_poly.entity_id
_entity_poly.type
_entity_poly.pdbx_seq_one_letter_code
_entity_poly.pdbx_strand_id
1 'polypeptide(L)'
;MALIDPKLKETEPRLPVNQNTLGVMKMNNIVDRAELFARAAHGAIGQIRKYTGEAYVTHPIRVMGLVKTVLKDPDALAAALLHDVIEDTELTKEDILTEFGPGVAEMVVALSDPPKVEGGPNRKARKALDRDRLSKASASVQTIKVADMIDNTESIVAHDPKFAKIYLEEKRLLLDVLTKADAGLVHVARNQITIRR
;
A
#
# COMPACT_ATOMS: atom_id res chain seq x y z
N MET A 1 35.55 9.12 -56.92
CA MET A 1 34.20 9.68 -56.80
C MET A 1 33.23 8.56 -57.14
N ALA A 2 32.81 7.80 -56.15
CA ALA A 2 31.93 6.66 -56.30
C ALA A 2 30.54 7.07 -55.81
N LEU A 3 29.54 6.96 -56.69
CA LEU A 3 28.15 7.30 -56.47
C LEU A 3 27.51 6.20 -55.60
N ILE A 4 26.99 6.56 -54.45
CA ILE A 4 26.23 5.67 -53.55
C ILE A 4 24.78 5.68 -54.06
N ASP A 5 24.27 4.49 -54.37
CA ASP A 5 22.87 4.26 -54.82
C ASP A 5 21.92 4.40 -53.60
N PRO A 6 20.88 5.26 -53.64
CA PRO A 6 19.99 5.52 -52.51
C PRO A 6 18.82 4.55 -52.36
N LYS A 7 18.82 3.35 -52.97
CA LYS A 7 17.66 2.46 -53.08
C LYS A 7 17.74 1.14 -52.30
N LEU A 8 18.63 1.01 -51.29
CA LEU A 8 18.62 -0.16 -50.39
C LEU A 8 18.19 0.24 -48.97
N LYS A 9 16.93 0.59 -48.81
CA LYS A 9 16.26 0.43 -47.53
C LYS A 9 15.68 -1.01 -47.49
N GLU A 10 16.49 -1.97 -47.06
CA GLU A 10 15.97 -3.26 -46.67
C GLU A 10 15.04 -3.06 -45.47
N THR A 11 13.74 -3.25 -45.73
CA THR A 11 12.77 -3.40 -44.66
C THR A 11 12.98 -4.79 -44.07
N GLU A 12 13.65 -4.86 -42.91
CA GLU A 12 13.64 -6.07 -42.14
C GLU A 12 12.19 -6.55 -41.93
N PRO A 13 11.86 -7.82 -42.23
CA PRO A 13 10.52 -8.34 -41.96
C PRO A 13 10.30 -8.30 -40.45
N ARG A 14 9.37 -7.44 -40.02
CA ARG A 14 8.84 -7.51 -38.65
C ARG A 14 8.22 -8.89 -38.49
N LEU A 15 8.90 -9.74 -37.70
CA LEU A 15 8.34 -11.01 -37.29
C LEU A 15 6.97 -10.73 -36.66
N PRO A 16 5.90 -11.46 -37.05
CA PRO A 16 4.62 -11.29 -36.41
C PRO A 16 4.79 -11.63 -34.93
N VAL A 17 4.63 -10.62 -34.07
CA VAL A 17 4.54 -10.83 -32.63
C VAL A 17 3.28 -11.66 -32.42
N ASN A 18 3.47 -12.97 -32.27
CA ASN A 18 2.39 -13.89 -31.97
C ASN A 18 1.84 -13.52 -30.60
N GLN A 19 0.71 -12.82 -30.56
CA GLN A 19 0.01 -12.41 -29.35
C GLN A 19 -0.38 -13.59 -28.43
N ASN A 20 -0.19 -14.83 -28.88
CA ASN A 20 -0.44 -16.06 -28.12
C ASN A 20 0.80 -16.65 -27.46
N THR A 21 2.00 -16.11 -27.63
CA THR A 21 3.24 -16.71 -27.10
C THR A 21 3.74 -16.07 -25.81
N LEU A 22 3.27 -14.88 -25.46
CA LEU A 22 3.26 -14.43 -24.09
C LEU A 22 1.99 -15.00 -23.47
N GLY A 23 2.15 -16.05 -22.67
CA GLY A 23 1.14 -16.47 -21.71
C GLY A 23 0.90 -15.31 -20.74
N VAL A 24 0.25 -14.25 -21.21
CA VAL A 24 -0.44 -13.30 -20.39
C VAL A 24 -1.53 -14.13 -19.73
N MET A 25 -1.19 -14.77 -18.59
CA MET A 25 -2.19 -15.15 -17.62
C MET A 25 -3.15 -13.98 -17.59
N LYS A 26 -4.37 -14.15 -18.08
CA LYS A 26 -5.46 -13.22 -17.82
C LYS A 26 -5.57 -13.20 -16.30
N MET A 27 -4.90 -12.23 -15.66
CA MET A 27 -5.09 -11.94 -14.26
C MET A 27 -6.48 -11.31 -14.16
N ASN A 28 -7.49 -12.18 -14.14
CA ASN A 28 -8.90 -11.79 -14.09
C ASN A 28 -9.30 -11.25 -12.71
N ASN A 29 -8.37 -11.34 -11.72
CA ASN A 29 -8.62 -10.98 -10.35
C ASN A 29 -7.90 -9.65 -10.02
N ILE A 30 -8.66 -8.65 -9.58
CA ILE A 30 -8.16 -7.33 -9.21
C ILE A 30 -7.11 -7.41 -8.09
N VAL A 31 -7.23 -8.37 -7.18
CA VAL A 31 -6.30 -8.57 -6.06
C VAL A 31 -4.93 -9.03 -6.56
N ASP A 32 -4.88 -10.00 -7.51
CA ASP A 32 -3.63 -10.47 -8.09
C ASP A 32 -2.93 -9.36 -8.88
N ARG A 33 -3.70 -8.54 -9.61
CA ARG A 33 -3.17 -7.34 -10.29
C ARG A 33 -2.60 -6.34 -9.30
N ALA A 34 -3.29 -6.07 -8.19
CA ALA A 34 -2.85 -5.16 -7.17
C ALA A 34 -1.55 -5.64 -6.48
N GLU A 35 -1.42 -6.95 -6.23
CA GLU A 35 -0.19 -7.51 -5.67
C GLU A 35 0.99 -7.33 -6.64
N LEU A 36 0.80 -7.64 -7.92
CA LEU A 36 1.86 -7.46 -8.93
C LEU A 36 2.25 -5.99 -9.05
N PHE A 37 1.27 -5.08 -9.04
CA PHE A 37 1.48 -3.65 -9.13
C PHE A 37 2.26 -3.12 -7.92
N ALA A 38 1.89 -3.52 -6.69
CA ALA A 38 2.61 -3.15 -5.48
C ALA A 38 4.05 -3.68 -5.47
N ARG A 39 4.26 -4.93 -5.93
CA ARG A 39 5.60 -5.52 -6.08
C ARG A 39 6.46 -4.72 -7.06
N ALA A 40 5.90 -4.31 -8.20
CA ALA A 40 6.60 -3.52 -9.19
C ALA A 40 6.92 -2.11 -8.66
N ALA A 41 5.96 -1.43 -8.02
CA ALA A 41 6.09 -0.08 -7.50
C ALA A 41 7.19 0.03 -6.42
N HIS A 42 7.08 -0.76 -5.34
CA HIS A 42 8.07 -0.76 -4.26
C HIS A 42 9.41 -1.36 -4.71
N GLY A 43 9.39 -2.34 -5.64
CA GLY A 43 10.59 -2.94 -6.21
C GLY A 43 11.39 -1.98 -7.08
N ALA A 44 10.73 -1.12 -7.85
CA ALA A 44 11.38 -0.15 -8.73
C ALA A 44 12.29 0.85 -7.97
N ILE A 45 11.93 1.18 -6.72
CA ILE A 45 12.70 2.06 -5.84
C ILE A 45 13.60 1.28 -4.86
N GLY A 46 13.65 -0.05 -4.96
CA GLY A 46 14.44 -0.90 -4.07
C GLY A 46 14.04 -0.81 -2.60
N GLN A 47 12.77 -0.54 -2.31
CA GLN A 47 12.32 -0.29 -0.94
C GLN A 47 12.37 -1.57 -0.08
N ILE A 48 12.90 -1.43 1.12
CA ILE A 48 13.01 -2.50 2.12
C ILE A 48 12.35 -2.10 3.45
N ARG A 49 11.95 -3.09 4.22
CA ARG A 49 11.45 -2.92 5.60
C ARG A 49 12.60 -2.44 6.49
N LYS A 50 12.39 -1.33 7.20
CA LYS A 50 13.40 -0.65 8.04
C LYS A 50 14.08 -1.58 9.04
N TYR A 51 13.33 -2.49 9.64
CA TYR A 51 13.82 -3.29 10.76
C TYR A 51 14.20 -4.72 10.38
N THR A 52 13.53 -5.31 9.38
CA THR A 52 13.74 -6.70 8.99
C THR A 52 14.63 -6.85 7.76
N GLY A 53 14.79 -5.79 6.94
CA GLY A 53 15.52 -5.84 5.69
C GLY A 53 14.81 -6.58 4.56
N GLU A 54 13.61 -7.10 4.79
CA GLU A 54 12.80 -7.76 3.75
C GLU A 54 12.37 -6.76 2.67
N ALA A 55 12.04 -7.25 1.46
CA ALA A 55 11.38 -6.44 0.44
C ALA A 55 10.12 -5.80 1.01
N TYR A 56 9.93 -4.48 0.80
CA TYR A 56 8.84 -3.72 1.44
C TYR A 56 7.46 -4.33 1.19
N VAL A 57 7.24 -4.86 -0.01
CA VAL A 57 5.96 -5.45 -0.43
C VAL A 57 5.48 -6.59 0.48
N THR A 58 6.34 -7.20 1.28
CA THR A 58 5.93 -8.20 2.28
C THR A 58 4.96 -7.62 3.31
N HIS A 59 5.07 -6.31 3.63
CA HIS A 59 4.15 -5.60 4.52
C HIS A 59 2.73 -5.53 3.94
N PRO A 60 2.46 -4.89 2.78
CA PRO A 60 1.11 -4.83 2.26
C PRO A 60 0.50 -6.22 1.97
N ILE A 61 1.31 -7.23 1.65
CA ILE A 61 0.82 -8.61 1.52
C ILE A 61 0.33 -9.16 2.87
N ARG A 62 1.05 -8.94 3.97
CA ARG A 62 0.61 -9.34 5.31
C ARG A 62 -0.63 -8.57 5.75
N VAL A 63 -0.68 -7.26 5.46
CA VAL A 63 -1.86 -6.41 5.72
C VAL A 63 -3.09 -6.96 4.98
N MET A 64 -2.97 -7.23 3.68
CA MET A 64 -4.05 -7.84 2.89
C MET A 64 -4.47 -9.20 3.45
N GLY A 65 -3.50 -10.02 3.88
CA GLY A 65 -3.78 -11.30 4.53
C GLY A 65 -4.66 -11.16 5.79
N LEU A 66 -4.38 -10.19 6.65
CA LEU A 66 -5.20 -9.86 7.82
C LEU A 66 -6.60 -9.38 7.41
N VAL A 67 -6.67 -8.44 6.48
CA VAL A 67 -7.95 -7.89 5.98
C VAL A 67 -8.83 -8.99 5.38
N LYS A 68 -8.24 -9.94 4.63
CA LYS A 68 -8.94 -11.06 3.99
C LYS A 68 -9.63 -11.99 4.98
N THR A 69 -9.20 -12.02 6.25
CA THR A 69 -9.85 -12.83 7.28
C THR A 69 -11.25 -12.31 7.63
N VAL A 70 -11.48 -11.00 7.47
CA VAL A 70 -12.71 -10.31 7.91
C VAL A 70 -13.49 -9.64 6.78
N LEU A 71 -12.84 -9.26 5.68
CA LEU A 71 -13.46 -8.67 4.49
C LEU A 71 -13.29 -9.59 3.28
N LYS A 72 -14.33 -9.62 2.41
CA LYS A 72 -14.32 -10.39 1.15
C LYS A 72 -14.42 -9.50 -0.09
N ASP A 73 -14.57 -8.20 0.10
CA ASP A 73 -14.64 -7.21 -0.96
C ASP A 73 -13.29 -7.14 -1.71
N PRO A 74 -13.25 -7.47 -3.02
CA PRO A 74 -12.01 -7.45 -3.79
C PRO A 74 -11.36 -6.07 -3.86
N ASP A 75 -12.14 -4.99 -3.86
CA ASP A 75 -11.63 -3.62 -3.90
C ASP A 75 -10.92 -3.27 -2.58
N ALA A 76 -11.46 -3.70 -1.44
CA ALA A 76 -10.82 -3.52 -0.15
C ALA A 76 -9.51 -4.33 -0.03
N LEU A 77 -9.47 -5.56 -0.58
CA LEU A 77 -8.24 -6.37 -0.61
C LEU A 77 -7.17 -5.75 -1.52
N ALA A 78 -7.58 -5.24 -2.69
CA ALA A 78 -6.67 -4.51 -3.59
C ALA A 78 -6.16 -3.22 -2.92
N ALA A 79 -7.03 -2.44 -2.26
CA ALA A 79 -6.63 -1.25 -1.53
C ALA A 79 -5.65 -1.56 -0.38
N ALA A 80 -5.80 -2.70 0.30
CA ALA A 80 -4.86 -3.14 1.33
C ALA A 80 -3.46 -3.44 0.75
N LEU A 81 -3.37 -3.97 -0.47
CA LEU A 81 -2.10 -4.19 -1.17
C LEU A 81 -1.44 -2.90 -1.65
N LEU A 82 -2.24 -1.87 -1.93
CA LEU A 82 -1.80 -0.62 -2.56
C LEU A 82 -1.69 0.54 -1.56
N HIS A 83 -1.98 0.34 -0.28
CA HIS A 83 -2.21 1.42 0.68
C HIS A 83 -1.04 2.40 0.86
N ASP A 84 0.19 1.92 0.68
CA ASP A 84 1.42 2.72 0.81
C ASP A 84 1.99 3.18 -0.54
N VAL A 85 1.43 2.75 -1.68
CA VAL A 85 2.02 3.01 -3.01
C VAL A 85 2.08 4.51 -3.31
N ILE A 86 1.02 5.28 -3.02
CA ILE A 86 1.01 6.74 -3.26
C ILE A 86 1.93 7.47 -2.27
N GLU A 87 2.05 6.99 -1.02
CA GLU A 87 2.87 7.64 0.00
C GLU A 87 4.36 7.43 -0.25
N ASP A 88 4.75 6.24 -0.70
CA ASP A 88 6.13 5.80 -0.72
C ASP A 88 6.78 5.85 -2.12
N THR A 89 5.99 5.99 -3.20
CA THR A 89 6.50 5.99 -4.58
C THR A 89 6.07 7.25 -5.34
N GLU A 90 6.45 7.37 -6.60
CA GLU A 90 6.03 8.48 -7.47
C GLU A 90 4.65 8.27 -8.11
N LEU A 91 3.98 7.15 -7.81
CA LEU A 91 2.65 6.85 -8.34
C LEU A 91 1.60 7.76 -7.71
N THR A 92 0.63 8.15 -8.53
CA THR A 92 -0.40 9.13 -8.17
C THR A 92 -1.76 8.47 -7.96
N LYS A 93 -2.71 9.24 -7.43
CA LYS A 93 -4.13 8.82 -7.40
C LYS A 93 -4.64 8.47 -8.79
N GLU A 94 -4.24 9.23 -9.81
CA GLU A 94 -4.66 9.07 -11.20
C GLU A 94 -4.18 7.73 -11.78
N ASP A 95 -2.99 7.28 -11.41
CA ASP A 95 -2.48 5.97 -11.81
C ASP A 95 -3.32 4.85 -11.18
N ILE A 96 -3.62 4.94 -9.89
CA ILE A 96 -4.47 3.96 -9.20
C ILE A 96 -5.91 3.98 -9.76
N LEU A 97 -6.46 5.17 -10.03
CA LEU A 97 -7.79 5.31 -10.63
C LEU A 97 -7.87 4.64 -12.00
N THR A 98 -6.85 4.83 -12.83
CA THR A 98 -6.79 4.27 -14.18
C THR A 98 -6.70 2.74 -14.15
N GLU A 99 -5.88 2.19 -13.26
CA GLU A 99 -5.61 0.75 -13.21
C GLU A 99 -6.67 -0.05 -12.43
N PHE A 100 -7.24 0.54 -11.36
CA PHE A 100 -8.07 -0.19 -10.39
C PHE A 100 -9.47 0.39 -10.21
N GLY A 101 -9.75 1.54 -10.82
CA GLY A 101 -11.05 2.20 -10.72
C GLY A 101 -11.23 3.04 -9.44
N PRO A 102 -12.38 3.76 -9.37
CA PRO A 102 -12.61 4.78 -8.33
C PRO A 102 -12.69 4.19 -6.91
N GLY A 103 -13.29 3.02 -6.74
CA GLY A 103 -13.46 2.41 -5.41
C GLY A 103 -12.12 2.14 -4.72
N VAL A 104 -11.17 1.54 -5.43
CA VAL A 104 -9.82 1.29 -4.91
C VAL A 104 -9.07 2.60 -4.71
N ALA A 105 -9.09 3.51 -5.70
CA ALA A 105 -8.36 4.77 -5.64
C ALA A 105 -8.79 5.64 -4.45
N GLU A 106 -10.08 5.74 -4.17
CA GLU A 106 -10.60 6.48 -3.01
C GLU A 106 -10.13 5.87 -1.68
N MET A 107 -10.13 4.54 -1.55
CA MET A 107 -9.64 3.86 -0.36
C MET A 107 -8.14 4.07 -0.17
N VAL A 108 -7.33 3.94 -1.22
CA VAL A 108 -5.87 4.15 -1.15
C VAL A 108 -5.54 5.59 -0.75
N VAL A 109 -6.19 6.58 -1.38
CA VAL A 109 -6.02 8.01 -0.99
C VAL A 109 -6.42 8.25 0.46
N ALA A 110 -7.52 7.64 0.92
CA ALA A 110 -7.95 7.76 2.31
C ALA A 110 -6.97 7.12 3.30
N LEU A 111 -6.16 6.16 2.88
CA LEU A 111 -5.14 5.48 3.71
C LEU A 111 -3.81 6.24 3.71
N SER A 112 -3.46 6.92 2.61
CA SER A 112 -2.19 7.63 2.46
C SER A 112 -2.10 8.86 3.36
N ASP A 113 -0.98 9.02 4.08
CA ASP A 113 -0.68 10.23 4.84
C ASP A 113 -0.39 11.40 3.88
N PRO A 114 -0.85 12.63 4.17
CA PRO A 114 -0.49 13.80 3.38
C PRO A 114 1.04 14.01 3.34
N PRO A 115 1.59 14.55 2.22
CA PRO A 115 3.01 14.85 2.11
C PRO A 115 3.50 15.75 3.25
N LYS A 116 4.72 15.48 3.73
CA LYS A 116 5.36 16.35 4.70
C LYS A 116 5.80 17.65 4.01
N VAL A 117 5.32 18.78 4.53
CA VAL A 117 5.68 20.11 4.05
C VAL A 117 6.72 20.71 4.98
N GLU A 118 7.75 21.35 4.42
CA GLU A 118 8.73 22.08 5.21
C GLU A 118 8.05 23.24 5.97
N GLY A 119 8.37 23.40 7.27
CA GLY A 119 7.67 24.37 8.13
C GLY A 119 6.25 23.97 8.53
N GLY A 120 5.79 22.80 8.10
CA GLY A 120 4.45 22.28 8.42
C GLY A 120 4.31 21.80 9.87
N PRO A 121 3.14 21.23 10.22
CA PRO A 121 2.84 20.81 11.59
C PRO A 121 3.79 19.69 12.06
N ASN A 122 4.12 19.70 13.35
CA ASN A 122 4.94 18.66 13.96
C ASN A 122 4.21 17.29 13.96
N ARG A 123 4.95 16.20 14.30
CA ARG A 123 4.40 14.83 14.29
C ARG A 123 3.08 14.71 15.07
N LYS A 124 3.01 15.29 16.28
CA LYS A 124 1.80 15.21 17.13
C LYS A 124 0.59 15.83 16.44
N ALA A 125 0.76 16.99 15.82
CA ALA A 125 -0.29 17.69 15.10
C ALA A 125 -0.71 16.92 13.83
N ARG A 126 0.26 16.40 13.04
CA ARG A 126 -0.05 15.55 11.87
C ARG A 126 -0.86 14.32 12.26
N LYS A 127 -0.46 13.60 13.33
CA LYS A 127 -1.21 12.42 13.80
C LYS A 127 -2.58 12.77 14.39
N ALA A 128 -2.80 14.01 14.86
CA ALA A 128 -4.13 14.48 15.23
C ALA A 128 -5.03 14.72 14.00
N LEU A 129 -4.50 15.34 12.96
CA LEU A 129 -5.22 15.52 11.68
C LEU A 129 -5.55 14.17 11.02
N ASP A 130 -4.62 13.23 11.08
CA ASP A 130 -4.79 11.88 10.54
C ASP A 130 -5.92 11.12 11.27
N ARG A 131 -5.96 11.20 12.60
CA ARG A 131 -7.07 10.64 13.40
C ARG A 131 -8.42 11.26 13.03
N ASP A 132 -8.49 12.58 12.86
CA ASP A 132 -9.75 13.23 12.44
C ASP A 132 -10.20 12.74 11.07
N ARG A 133 -9.30 12.68 10.10
CA ARG A 133 -9.57 12.17 8.74
C ARG A 133 -10.04 10.72 8.76
N LEU A 134 -9.30 9.83 9.42
CA LEU A 134 -9.60 8.40 9.47
C LEU A 134 -10.87 8.08 10.29
N SER A 135 -11.25 8.91 11.26
CA SER A 135 -12.52 8.75 12.00
C SER A 135 -13.74 8.83 11.09
N LYS A 136 -13.63 9.60 10.01
CA LYS A 136 -14.71 9.83 9.02
C LYS A 136 -14.70 8.80 7.89
N ALA A 137 -13.62 8.05 7.74
CA ALA A 137 -13.44 7.07 6.68
C ALA A 137 -14.45 5.91 6.73
N SER A 138 -14.53 5.16 5.63
CA SER A 138 -15.38 3.95 5.53
C SER A 138 -14.91 2.84 6.47
N ALA A 139 -15.77 1.87 6.73
CA ALA A 139 -15.44 0.70 7.52
C ALA A 139 -14.27 -0.09 6.93
N SER A 140 -14.21 -0.24 5.60
CA SER A 140 -13.11 -0.92 4.91
C SER A 140 -11.77 -0.19 5.12
N VAL A 141 -11.73 1.13 4.93
CA VAL A 141 -10.53 1.95 5.15
C VAL A 141 -10.05 1.84 6.60
N GLN A 142 -10.96 1.95 7.58
CA GLN A 142 -10.62 1.81 9.00
C GLN A 142 -10.10 0.41 9.32
N THR A 143 -10.68 -0.63 8.73
CA THR A 143 -10.25 -2.03 8.93
C THR A 143 -8.86 -2.26 8.34
N ILE A 144 -8.56 -1.75 7.14
CA ILE A 144 -7.23 -1.80 6.52
C ILE A 144 -6.22 -1.07 7.42
N LYS A 145 -6.56 0.12 7.93
CA LYS A 145 -5.65 0.88 8.82
C LYS A 145 -5.36 0.15 10.12
N VAL A 146 -6.32 -0.58 10.69
CA VAL A 146 -6.08 -1.44 11.85
C VAL A 146 -5.14 -2.60 11.51
N ALA A 147 -5.32 -3.25 10.37
CA ALA A 147 -4.45 -4.34 9.91
C ALA A 147 -3.00 -3.85 9.66
N ASP A 148 -2.82 -2.68 9.04
CA ASP A 148 -1.53 -2.00 8.89
C ASP A 148 -0.85 -1.79 10.25
N MET A 149 -1.58 -1.24 11.23
CA MET A 149 -1.04 -1.06 12.58
C MET A 149 -0.66 -2.36 13.26
N ILE A 150 -1.38 -3.46 13.03
CA ILE A 150 -1.04 -4.78 13.60
C ILE A 150 0.31 -5.25 13.08
N ASP A 151 0.53 -5.24 11.76
CA ASP A 151 1.78 -5.70 11.16
C ASP A 151 2.97 -4.82 11.56
N ASN A 152 2.81 -3.50 11.55
CA ASN A 152 3.87 -2.57 11.92
C ASN A 152 4.26 -2.67 13.40
N THR A 153 3.31 -2.93 14.31
CA THR A 153 3.58 -3.01 15.75
C THR A 153 4.61 -4.08 16.09
N GLU A 154 4.54 -5.23 15.42
CA GLU A 154 5.42 -6.36 15.70
C GLU A 154 6.89 -5.98 15.48
N SER A 155 7.21 -5.44 14.32
CA SER A 155 8.58 -5.05 13.96
C SER A 155 9.08 -3.85 14.77
N ILE A 156 8.25 -2.84 15.01
CA ILE A 156 8.63 -1.63 15.77
C ILE A 156 8.96 -1.98 17.21
N VAL A 157 8.12 -2.78 17.86
CA VAL A 157 8.34 -3.14 19.29
C VAL A 157 9.55 -4.03 19.46
N ALA A 158 9.81 -4.95 18.52
CA ALA A 158 10.96 -5.84 18.57
C ALA A 158 12.30 -5.11 18.38
N HIS A 159 12.35 -4.07 17.54
CA HIS A 159 13.61 -3.50 17.08
C HIS A 159 13.85 -2.05 17.50
N ASP A 160 12.82 -1.30 17.92
CA ASP A 160 12.95 0.11 18.33
C ASP A 160 12.13 0.42 19.60
N PRO A 161 12.57 -0.07 20.76
CA PRO A 161 11.81 0.07 22.00
C PRO A 161 11.65 1.53 22.46
N LYS A 162 12.53 2.44 22.03
CA LYS A 162 12.38 3.87 22.34
C LYS A 162 11.22 4.49 21.53
N PHE A 163 11.18 4.23 20.23
CA PHE A 163 10.11 4.69 19.37
C PHE A 163 8.80 3.95 19.65
N ALA A 164 8.86 2.68 20.02
CA ALA A 164 7.68 1.88 20.36
C ALA A 164 6.78 2.55 21.38
N LYS A 165 7.33 3.23 22.41
CA LYS A 165 6.54 3.95 23.42
C LYS A 165 5.66 5.04 22.80
N ILE A 166 6.23 5.82 21.89
CA ILE A 166 5.51 6.88 21.18
C ILE A 166 4.48 6.26 20.23
N TYR A 167 4.90 5.26 19.48
CA TYR A 167 4.07 4.57 18.50
C TYR A 167 2.84 3.89 19.12
N LEU A 168 3.02 3.18 20.23
CA LEU A 168 1.92 2.51 20.95
C LEU A 168 0.88 3.50 21.50
N GLU A 169 1.32 4.68 21.96
CA GLU A 169 0.39 5.72 22.38
C GLU A 169 -0.37 6.34 21.20
N GLU A 170 0.31 6.61 20.08
CA GLU A 170 -0.34 7.06 18.83
C GLU A 170 -1.35 6.01 18.33
N LYS A 171 -0.99 4.73 18.36
CA LYS A 171 -1.86 3.60 18.00
C LYS A 171 -3.09 3.53 18.90
N ARG A 172 -2.93 3.68 20.21
CA ARG A 172 -4.04 3.70 21.17
C ARG A 172 -5.04 4.80 20.82
N LEU A 173 -4.54 6.04 20.66
CA LEU A 173 -5.38 7.19 20.30
C LEU A 173 -6.09 7.02 18.94
N LEU A 174 -5.45 6.37 17.98
CA LEU A 174 -6.06 6.10 16.69
C LEU A 174 -7.17 5.04 16.81
N LEU A 175 -6.94 3.95 17.54
CA LEU A 175 -7.95 2.91 17.77
C LEU A 175 -9.20 3.43 18.48
N ASP A 176 -9.10 4.50 19.26
CA ASP A 176 -10.25 5.10 19.93
C ASP A 176 -11.23 5.79 18.96
N VAL A 177 -10.76 6.19 17.77
CA VAL A 177 -11.57 6.85 16.74
C VAL A 177 -11.95 5.94 15.55
N LEU A 178 -11.34 4.78 15.40
CA LEU A 178 -11.63 3.82 14.32
C LEU A 178 -12.84 2.94 14.68
N THR A 179 -13.98 3.57 14.94
CA THR A 179 -15.17 2.91 15.49
C THR A 179 -15.94 2.05 14.49
N LYS A 180 -15.64 2.14 13.19
CA LYS A 180 -16.25 1.36 12.11
C LYS A 180 -15.38 0.17 11.67
N ALA A 181 -14.15 0.08 12.18
CA ALA A 181 -13.25 -1.02 11.85
C ALA A 181 -13.77 -2.36 12.38
N ASP A 182 -13.30 -3.46 11.77
CA ASP A 182 -13.63 -4.81 12.27
C ASP A 182 -13.22 -4.98 13.73
N ALA A 183 -14.18 -5.43 14.56
CA ALA A 183 -14.02 -5.54 16.00
C ALA A 183 -12.96 -6.58 16.40
N GLY A 184 -12.80 -7.67 15.62
CA GLY A 184 -11.81 -8.72 15.87
C GLY A 184 -10.39 -8.19 15.67
N LEU A 185 -10.13 -7.47 14.56
CA LEU A 185 -8.82 -6.84 14.32
C LEU A 185 -8.54 -5.72 15.34
N VAL A 186 -9.54 -4.92 15.71
CA VAL A 186 -9.40 -3.91 16.78
C VAL A 186 -9.00 -4.58 18.10
N HIS A 187 -9.62 -5.71 18.45
CA HIS A 187 -9.26 -6.47 19.65
C HIS A 187 -7.81 -6.95 19.61
N VAL A 188 -7.36 -7.53 18.50
CA VAL A 188 -5.96 -7.95 18.30
C VAL A 188 -5.01 -6.76 18.47
N ALA A 189 -5.32 -5.63 17.82
CA ALA A 189 -4.51 -4.42 17.90
C ALA A 189 -4.42 -3.86 19.33
N ARG A 190 -5.51 -3.87 20.11
CA ARG A 190 -5.52 -3.43 21.51
C ARG A 190 -4.71 -4.37 22.41
N ASN A 191 -4.78 -5.67 22.20
CA ASN A 191 -3.98 -6.64 22.94
C ASN A 191 -2.48 -6.44 22.74
N GLN A 192 -2.04 -6.12 21.52
CA GLN A 192 -0.64 -5.78 21.25
C GLN A 192 -0.14 -4.58 22.07
N ILE A 193 -1.00 -3.59 22.35
CA ILE A 193 -0.66 -2.43 23.19
C ILE A 193 -0.54 -2.84 24.66
N THR A 194 -1.45 -3.68 25.15
CA THR A 194 -1.52 -4.07 26.57
C THR A 194 -0.37 -4.99 26.98
N ILE A 195 -0.03 -5.97 26.14
CA ILE A 195 1.01 -6.96 26.46
C ILE A 195 2.42 -6.36 26.40
N ARG A 196 2.60 -5.25 25.65
CA ARG A 196 3.93 -4.67 25.36
C ARG A 196 4.18 -3.32 26.04
N ARG A 197 3.35 -2.94 27.02
CA ARG A 197 3.58 -1.84 27.96
C ARG A 197 4.42 -2.32 29.15
#